data_4060eb94a8ada08c53cc2d831203ddc3
#
_entry.id   4060eb94a8ada08c53cc2d831203ddc3
#
_cell.length_a   1.000
_cell.length_b   1.000
_cell.length_c   1.000
_cell.angle_alpha   90.00
_cell.angle_beta   90.00
_cell.angle_gamma   90.00
#
_symmetry.space_group_name_H-M   'P 1'
#
loop_
_entity.id
_entity.type
_entity.pdbx_description
1 polymer ?
#
loop_
_entity_poly.entity_id
_entity_poly.type
_entity_poly.pdbx_seq_one_letter_code
_entity_poly.pdbx_strand_id
1 'polypeptide(L)'
;DILEAENGVEAVAALQKYGMGIGLVLLDIVMPEMDGFGVLTIMNQQGWIEDVPVIMISSESSSAHMERAYNLGITDFISRPFNALVVHRRVINTTLLYAKQKKLVDMVANQIYEKERQSGLMIDILSHIVEFRNGESGQHVLHIRTLTELFLQHLILKTDRYQITRSDISLISTASALHDIGKIAIPEEVLNKPGKLTD
;
A
#
# COMPACT_ATOMS: atom_id res chain seq x y z
N ASP A 1 -0.58 -25.78 6.46
CA ASP A 1 0.62 -26.58 6.21
C ASP A 1 1.71 -26.11 7.17
N ILE A 2 2.56 -27.05 7.61
CA ILE A 2 3.71 -26.78 8.48
C ILE A 2 4.96 -27.01 7.64
N LEU A 3 5.90 -26.08 7.73
CA LEU A 3 7.25 -26.23 7.21
C LEU A 3 8.21 -26.38 8.39
N GLU A 4 9.13 -27.30 8.29
CA GLU A 4 10.14 -27.54 9.33
C GLU A 4 11.53 -27.19 8.78
N ALA A 5 12.38 -26.61 9.63
CA ALA A 5 13.77 -26.32 9.36
C ALA A 5 14.61 -26.77 10.58
N GLU A 6 15.67 -27.51 10.34
CA GLU A 6 16.51 -28.08 11.40
C GLU A 6 17.53 -27.04 11.96
N ASN A 7 17.79 -25.96 11.23
CA ASN A 7 18.73 -24.91 11.60
C ASN A 7 18.31 -23.56 10.99
N GLY A 8 18.99 -22.49 11.42
CA GLY A 8 18.66 -21.15 10.96
C GLY A 8 18.93 -20.91 9.47
N VAL A 9 19.88 -21.62 8.85
CA VAL A 9 20.17 -21.48 7.41
C VAL A 9 19.01 -22.00 6.57
N GLU A 10 18.47 -23.16 6.94
CA GLU A 10 17.28 -23.71 6.31
C GLU A 10 16.04 -22.85 6.54
N ALA A 11 15.88 -22.28 7.75
CA ALA A 11 14.80 -21.37 8.06
C ALA A 11 14.83 -20.13 7.15
N VAL A 12 16.00 -19.52 6.95
CA VAL A 12 16.18 -18.38 6.04
C VAL A 12 15.89 -18.79 4.59
N ALA A 13 16.36 -19.98 4.15
CA ALA A 13 16.07 -20.47 2.81
C ALA A 13 14.55 -20.68 2.58
N ALA A 14 13.83 -21.20 3.59
CA ALA A 14 12.39 -21.34 3.54
C ALA A 14 11.70 -19.97 3.48
N LEU A 15 12.12 -18.99 4.26
CA LEU A 15 11.62 -17.61 4.22
C LEU A 15 11.85 -16.97 2.85
N GLN A 16 13.01 -17.14 2.26
CA GLN A 16 13.31 -16.65 0.90
C GLN A 16 12.41 -17.29 -0.16
N LYS A 17 12.16 -18.58 -0.03
CA LYS A 17 11.39 -19.35 -1.02
C LYS A 17 9.89 -19.07 -0.95
N TYR A 18 9.34 -18.98 0.25
CA TYR A 18 7.89 -18.90 0.46
C TYR A 18 7.41 -17.50 0.84
N GLY A 19 8.31 -16.63 1.34
CA GLY A 19 8.05 -15.22 1.60
C GLY A 19 6.74 -14.96 2.37
N MET A 20 5.91 -14.13 1.78
CA MET A 20 4.58 -13.75 2.33
C MET A 20 3.58 -14.91 2.48
N GLY A 21 3.89 -16.11 1.99
CA GLY A 21 3.10 -17.32 2.21
C GLY A 21 3.26 -17.90 3.60
N ILE A 22 4.29 -17.48 4.38
CA ILE A 22 4.50 -17.92 5.74
C ILE A 22 3.66 -17.05 6.69
N GLY A 23 2.72 -17.66 7.37
CA GLY A 23 1.80 -16.95 8.27
C GLY A 23 2.37 -16.68 9.68
N LEU A 24 3.39 -17.44 10.12
CA LEU A 24 4.06 -17.29 11.41
C LEU A 24 5.32 -18.15 11.45
N VAL A 25 6.33 -17.69 12.16
CA VAL A 25 7.55 -18.47 12.47
C VAL A 25 7.59 -18.78 13.96
N LEU A 26 7.74 -20.07 14.28
CA LEU A 26 8.16 -20.52 15.62
C LEU A 26 9.66 -20.75 15.57
N LEU A 27 10.41 -19.97 16.33
CA LEU A 27 11.87 -19.93 16.24
C LEU A 27 12.53 -20.30 17.56
N ASP A 28 13.32 -21.36 17.56
CA ASP A 28 14.19 -21.66 18.70
C ASP A 28 15.40 -20.73 18.69
N ILE A 29 15.91 -20.37 19.86
CA ILE A 29 17.16 -19.61 19.97
C ILE A 29 18.37 -20.49 19.64
N VAL A 30 18.43 -21.67 20.26
CA VAL A 30 19.61 -22.54 20.18
C VAL A 30 19.42 -23.55 19.05
N MET A 31 20.06 -23.29 17.94
CA MET A 31 20.07 -24.16 16.77
C MET A 31 21.53 -24.31 16.23
N PRO A 32 21.85 -25.43 15.57
CA PRO A 32 23.14 -25.58 14.90
C PRO A 32 23.29 -24.63 13.70
N GLU A 33 24.50 -24.42 13.26
CA GLU A 33 24.91 -23.58 12.12
C GLU A 33 24.56 -22.10 12.26
N MET A 34 23.27 -21.75 12.43
CA MET A 34 22.81 -20.39 12.66
C MET A 34 21.75 -20.41 13.77
N ASP A 35 21.95 -19.61 14.79
CA ASP A 35 21.02 -19.46 15.90
C ASP A 35 19.77 -18.61 15.54
N GLY A 36 18.77 -18.59 16.42
CA GLY A 36 17.54 -17.83 16.19
C GLY A 36 17.77 -16.33 16.08
N PHE A 37 18.78 -15.76 16.74
CA PHE A 37 19.12 -14.35 16.60
C PHE A 37 19.73 -14.02 15.25
N GLY A 38 20.48 -14.93 14.65
CA GLY A 38 20.97 -14.84 13.29
C GLY A 38 19.83 -14.77 12.28
N VAL A 39 18.82 -15.63 12.43
CA VAL A 39 17.61 -15.62 11.61
C VAL A 39 16.87 -14.28 11.73
N LEU A 40 16.64 -13.80 12.96
CA LEU A 40 15.97 -12.51 13.20
C LEU A 40 16.72 -11.33 12.59
N THR A 41 18.06 -11.35 12.66
CA THR A 41 18.88 -10.30 12.06
C THR A 41 18.68 -10.24 10.54
N ILE A 42 18.64 -11.39 9.88
CA ILE A 42 18.36 -11.45 8.44
C ILE A 42 16.92 -11.03 8.14
N MET A 43 15.94 -11.47 8.93
CA MET A 43 14.54 -11.07 8.75
C MET A 43 14.38 -9.53 8.85
N ASN A 44 15.09 -8.88 9.78
CA ASN A 44 15.09 -7.42 9.90
C ASN A 44 15.74 -6.75 8.68
N GLN A 45 16.90 -7.22 8.25
CA GLN A 45 17.62 -6.66 7.09
C GLN A 45 16.81 -6.77 5.80
N GLN A 46 15.99 -7.80 5.67
CA GLN A 46 15.11 -8.03 4.51
C GLN A 46 13.72 -7.42 4.67
N GLY A 47 13.39 -6.83 5.83
CA GLY A 47 12.05 -6.29 6.12
C GLY A 47 10.97 -7.35 6.37
N TRP A 48 11.31 -8.63 6.42
CA TRP A 48 10.32 -9.71 6.59
C TRP A 48 9.66 -9.73 7.95
N ILE A 49 10.32 -9.16 8.97
CA ILE A 49 9.79 -9.11 10.35
C ILE A 49 8.52 -8.27 10.47
N GLU A 50 8.29 -7.33 9.54
CA GLU A 50 7.10 -6.49 9.51
C GLU A 50 5.85 -7.28 9.09
N ASP A 51 6.03 -8.27 8.20
CA ASP A 51 4.93 -9.02 7.58
C ASP A 51 4.72 -10.41 8.19
N VAL A 52 5.79 -11.00 8.73
CA VAL A 52 5.78 -12.38 9.25
C VAL A 52 6.03 -12.37 10.75
N PRO A 53 5.01 -12.63 11.58
CA PRO A 53 5.16 -12.67 13.02
C PRO A 53 6.08 -13.80 13.45
N VAL A 54 6.93 -13.50 14.44
CA VAL A 54 7.85 -14.48 15.02
C VAL A 54 7.55 -14.69 16.48
N ILE A 55 7.36 -15.93 16.88
CA ILE A 55 7.31 -16.35 18.28
C ILE A 55 8.59 -17.10 18.60
N MET A 56 9.42 -16.55 19.47
CA MET A 56 10.62 -17.22 19.93
C MET A 56 10.32 -18.22 21.03
N ILE A 57 10.99 -19.37 20.96
CA ILE A 57 10.92 -20.41 22.02
C ILE A 57 12.33 -20.67 22.54
N SER A 58 12.53 -20.67 23.87
CA SER A 58 13.85 -20.92 24.43
C SER A 58 13.81 -21.53 25.83
N SER A 59 14.82 -22.34 26.15
CA SER A 59 15.16 -22.74 27.50
C SER A 59 15.94 -21.65 28.25
N GLU A 60 16.57 -20.73 27.53
CA GLU A 60 17.30 -19.61 28.09
C GLU A 60 16.37 -18.41 28.28
N SER A 61 15.82 -18.25 29.48
CA SER A 61 14.89 -17.16 29.83
C SER A 61 15.58 -15.99 30.53
N SER A 62 16.83 -15.67 30.19
CA SER A 62 17.46 -14.48 30.73
C SER A 62 16.75 -13.21 30.24
N SER A 63 16.60 -12.22 31.13
CA SER A 63 16.00 -10.94 30.77
C SER A 63 16.68 -10.26 29.59
N ALA A 64 18.01 -10.42 29.50
CA ALA A 64 18.80 -9.88 28.39
C ALA A 64 18.47 -10.52 27.03
N HIS A 65 18.25 -11.83 26.97
CA HIS A 65 17.87 -12.50 25.71
C HIS A 65 16.44 -12.11 25.29
N MET A 66 15.51 -11.99 26.25
CA MET A 66 14.16 -11.53 25.97
C MET A 66 14.15 -10.10 25.43
N GLU A 67 14.84 -9.18 26.10
CA GLU A 67 14.94 -7.79 25.68
C GLU A 67 15.58 -7.67 24.28
N ARG A 68 16.66 -8.40 24.03
CA ARG A 68 17.27 -8.45 22.70
C ARG A 68 16.31 -8.95 21.63
N ALA A 69 15.54 -10.00 21.92
CA ALA A 69 14.57 -10.56 20.97
C ALA A 69 13.45 -9.57 20.64
N TYR A 70 12.87 -8.91 21.65
CA TYR A 70 11.85 -7.88 21.43
C TYR A 70 12.41 -6.67 20.67
N ASN A 71 13.64 -6.25 20.95
CA ASN A 71 14.29 -5.16 20.21
C ASN A 71 14.54 -5.54 18.73
N LEU A 72 14.64 -6.82 18.43
CA LEU A 72 14.71 -7.34 17.06
C LEU A 72 13.33 -7.56 16.41
N GLY A 73 12.23 -7.20 17.11
CA GLY A 73 10.89 -7.18 16.54
C GLY A 73 10.10 -8.47 16.64
N ILE A 74 10.45 -9.41 17.54
CA ILE A 74 9.59 -10.58 17.73
C ILE A 74 8.22 -10.19 18.27
N THR A 75 7.22 -10.98 17.93
CA THR A 75 5.84 -10.77 18.38
C THR A 75 5.60 -11.31 19.79
N ASP A 76 6.24 -12.44 20.14
CA ASP A 76 6.08 -13.08 21.43
C ASP A 76 7.28 -13.97 21.78
N PHE A 77 7.43 -14.27 23.07
CA PHE A 77 8.49 -15.12 23.62
C PHE A 77 7.90 -16.18 24.53
N ILE A 78 8.29 -17.43 24.36
CA ILE A 78 7.82 -18.57 25.16
C ILE A 78 9.03 -19.28 25.80
N SER A 79 9.06 -19.28 27.14
CA SER A 79 10.08 -20.00 27.90
C SER A 79 9.75 -21.48 28.03
N ARG A 80 10.79 -22.33 27.98
CA ARG A 80 10.68 -23.75 28.35
C ARG A 80 10.88 -23.92 29.88
N PRO A 81 10.16 -24.85 30.54
CA PRO A 81 9.16 -25.75 29.97
C PRO A 81 7.83 -25.04 29.69
N PHE A 82 7.19 -25.37 28.59
CA PHE A 82 5.92 -24.77 28.16
C PHE A 82 4.75 -25.76 28.15
N ASN A 83 3.55 -25.25 28.29
CA ASN A 83 2.34 -26.00 28.07
C ASN A 83 1.95 -25.94 26.60
N ALA A 84 1.81 -27.09 25.93
CA ALA A 84 1.47 -27.16 24.51
C ALA A 84 0.16 -26.45 24.16
N LEU A 85 -0.85 -26.46 25.05
CA LEU A 85 -2.09 -25.71 24.86
C LEU A 85 -1.87 -24.19 24.82
N VAL A 86 -0.96 -23.67 25.66
CA VAL A 86 -0.61 -22.25 25.71
C VAL A 86 0.08 -21.85 24.42
N VAL A 87 1.07 -22.63 23.97
CA VAL A 87 1.75 -22.38 22.68
C VAL A 87 0.75 -22.38 21.54
N HIS A 88 -0.08 -23.39 21.44
CA HIS A 88 -1.13 -23.49 20.42
C HIS A 88 -2.05 -22.25 20.39
N ARG A 89 -2.50 -21.81 21.56
CA ARG A 89 -3.35 -20.60 21.66
C ARG A 89 -2.64 -19.35 21.25
N ARG A 90 -1.37 -19.17 21.62
CA ARG A 90 -0.56 -18.01 21.20
C ARG A 90 -0.35 -17.99 19.70
N VAL A 91 -0.01 -19.12 19.08
CA VAL A 91 0.12 -19.26 17.63
C VAL A 91 -1.17 -18.87 16.93
N ILE A 92 -2.31 -19.44 17.33
CA ILE A 92 -3.60 -19.11 16.72
C ILE A 92 -3.94 -17.63 16.87
N ASN A 93 -3.79 -17.07 18.07
CA ASN A 93 -4.12 -15.68 18.33
C ASN A 93 -3.25 -14.73 17.49
N THR A 94 -1.94 -14.99 17.42
CA THR A 94 -0.99 -14.20 16.64
C THR A 94 -1.31 -14.30 15.16
N THR A 95 -1.49 -15.50 14.63
CA THR A 95 -1.83 -15.71 13.21
C THR A 95 -3.15 -15.00 12.84
N LEU A 96 -4.17 -15.10 13.70
CA LEU A 96 -5.46 -14.45 13.48
C LEU A 96 -5.34 -12.92 13.51
N LEU A 97 -4.53 -12.37 14.44
CA LEU A 97 -4.30 -10.93 14.53
C LEU A 97 -3.65 -10.38 13.26
N TYR A 98 -2.58 -11.02 12.81
CA TYR A 98 -1.87 -10.61 11.59
C TYR A 98 -2.73 -10.77 10.32
N ALA A 99 -3.50 -11.87 10.23
CA ALA A 99 -4.44 -12.06 9.13
C ALA A 99 -5.53 -10.96 9.08
N LYS A 100 -6.04 -10.54 10.25
CA LYS A 100 -7.00 -9.44 10.34
C LYS A 100 -6.36 -8.10 9.97
N GLN A 101 -5.14 -7.84 10.43
CA GLN A 101 -4.39 -6.62 10.11
C GLN A 101 -4.15 -6.52 8.60
N LYS A 102 -3.67 -7.58 7.97
CA LYS A 102 -3.47 -7.64 6.51
C LYS A 102 -4.77 -7.37 5.76
N LYS A 103 -5.86 -8.03 6.18
CA LYS A 103 -7.18 -7.80 5.58
C LYS A 103 -7.63 -6.34 5.71
N LEU A 104 -7.36 -5.69 6.84
CA LEU A 104 -7.70 -4.27 7.03
C LEU A 104 -6.89 -3.37 6.10
N VAL A 105 -5.59 -3.62 5.95
CA VAL A 105 -4.73 -2.87 5.01
C VAL A 105 -5.26 -3.01 3.57
N ASP A 106 -5.57 -4.24 3.13
CA ASP A 106 -6.13 -4.50 1.81
C ASP A 106 -7.50 -3.79 1.61
N MET A 107 -8.36 -3.82 2.62
CA MET A 107 -9.65 -3.11 2.57
C MET A 107 -9.48 -1.60 2.45
N VAL A 108 -8.55 -1.01 3.21
CA VAL A 108 -8.27 0.44 3.13
C VAL A 108 -7.71 0.81 1.77
N ALA A 109 -6.75 0.04 1.25
CA ALA A 109 -6.21 0.25 -0.09
C ALA A 109 -7.29 0.21 -1.17
N ASN A 110 -8.18 -0.79 -1.11
CA ASN A 110 -9.30 -0.91 -2.03
C ASN A 110 -10.31 0.24 -1.90
N GLN A 111 -10.59 0.72 -0.68
CA GLN A 111 -11.48 1.87 -0.47
C GLN A 111 -10.89 3.15 -1.03
N ILE A 112 -9.58 3.36 -0.88
CA ILE A 112 -8.89 4.53 -1.47
C ILE A 112 -9.01 4.47 -2.99
N TYR A 113 -8.70 3.34 -3.60
CA TYR A 113 -8.81 3.14 -5.05
C TYR A 113 -10.23 3.41 -5.58
N GLU A 114 -11.25 2.83 -4.93
CA GLU A 114 -12.65 3.04 -5.34
C GLU A 114 -13.09 4.51 -5.17
N LYS A 115 -12.64 5.18 -4.12
CA LYS A 115 -12.93 6.60 -3.89
C LYS A 115 -12.31 7.48 -4.98
N GLU A 116 -11.07 7.22 -5.35
CA GLU A 116 -10.40 7.94 -6.44
C GLU A 116 -11.11 7.73 -7.78
N ARG A 117 -11.51 6.50 -8.07
CA ARG A 117 -12.27 6.15 -9.27
C ARG A 117 -13.62 6.86 -9.33
N GLN A 118 -14.37 6.88 -8.22
CA GLN A 118 -15.65 7.58 -8.14
C GLN A 118 -15.51 9.10 -8.32
N SER A 119 -14.47 9.69 -7.73
CA SER A 119 -14.17 11.11 -7.91
C SER A 119 -13.85 11.44 -9.36
N GLY A 120 -13.06 10.62 -10.04
CA GLY A 120 -12.77 10.76 -11.47
C GLY A 120 -14.03 10.71 -12.34
N LEU A 121 -14.90 9.73 -12.10
CA LEU A 121 -16.16 9.60 -12.83
C LEU A 121 -17.08 10.81 -12.62
N MET A 122 -17.16 11.35 -11.39
CA MET A 122 -17.96 12.54 -11.11
C MET A 122 -17.44 13.77 -11.88
N ILE A 123 -16.13 13.95 -11.93
CA ILE A 123 -15.49 15.02 -12.70
C ILE A 123 -15.80 14.87 -14.19
N ASP A 124 -15.68 13.66 -14.74
CA ASP A 124 -15.97 13.37 -16.13
C ASP A 124 -17.46 13.69 -16.46
N ILE A 125 -18.39 13.28 -15.60
CA ILE A 125 -19.82 13.58 -15.78
C ILE A 125 -20.09 15.10 -15.75
N LEU A 126 -19.53 15.82 -14.76
CA LEU A 126 -19.70 17.27 -14.66
C LEU A 126 -19.13 17.99 -15.88
N SER A 127 -17.96 17.61 -16.33
CA SER A 127 -17.32 18.18 -17.51
C SER A 127 -18.16 17.97 -18.77
N HIS A 128 -18.71 16.76 -18.96
CA HIS A 128 -19.59 16.45 -20.09
C HIS A 128 -20.90 17.25 -20.04
N ILE A 129 -21.48 17.48 -18.85
CA ILE A 129 -22.68 18.32 -18.72
C ILE A 129 -22.39 19.76 -19.16
N VAL A 130 -21.22 20.30 -18.80
CA VAL A 130 -20.80 21.65 -19.21
C VAL A 130 -20.62 21.75 -20.72
N GLU A 131 -19.93 20.78 -21.31
CA GLU A 131 -19.72 20.74 -22.76
C GLU A 131 -21.01 20.58 -23.56
N PHE A 132 -21.93 19.73 -23.06
CA PHE A 132 -23.24 19.54 -23.71
C PHE A 132 -24.03 20.86 -23.77
N ARG A 133 -23.97 21.68 -22.70
CA ARG A 133 -24.59 23.03 -22.71
C ARG A 133 -23.97 23.99 -23.72
N ASN A 134 -22.70 23.79 -24.04
CA ASN A 134 -21.92 24.64 -24.93
C ASN A 134 -22.02 24.20 -26.41
N GLY A 135 -22.72 23.11 -26.70
CA GLY A 135 -22.79 22.52 -28.04
C GLY A 135 -21.46 21.87 -28.49
N GLU A 136 -20.51 21.74 -27.57
CA GLU A 136 -19.23 21.05 -27.81
C GLU A 136 -19.39 19.54 -27.64
N SER A 137 -18.58 18.77 -28.37
CA SER A 137 -18.60 17.32 -28.22
C SER A 137 -17.79 16.92 -27.00
N GLY A 138 -18.28 15.94 -26.21
CA GLY A 138 -17.59 15.39 -25.03
C GLY A 138 -16.16 14.88 -25.28
N GLN A 139 -15.69 14.89 -26.53
CA GLN A 139 -14.31 14.58 -26.90
C GLN A 139 -13.33 15.70 -26.53
N HIS A 140 -13.79 16.94 -26.39
CA HIS A 140 -12.90 18.07 -26.07
C HIS A 140 -12.26 17.91 -24.69
N VAL A 141 -13.01 17.58 -23.66
CA VAL A 141 -12.50 17.32 -22.29
C VAL A 141 -11.49 16.17 -22.29
N LEU A 142 -11.80 15.08 -22.99
CA LEU A 142 -10.89 13.95 -23.09
C LEU A 142 -9.55 14.34 -23.75
N HIS A 143 -9.60 15.15 -24.82
CA HIS A 143 -8.40 15.64 -25.49
C HIS A 143 -7.58 16.56 -24.56
N ILE A 144 -8.21 17.50 -23.85
CA ILE A 144 -7.52 18.39 -22.91
C ILE A 144 -6.83 17.58 -21.80
N ARG A 145 -7.53 16.62 -21.21
CA ARG A 145 -6.97 15.76 -20.17
C ARG A 145 -5.76 14.98 -20.68
N THR A 146 -5.91 14.33 -21.84
CA THR A 146 -4.83 13.52 -22.44
C THR A 146 -3.63 14.39 -22.82
N LEU A 147 -3.86 15.55 -23.45
CA LEU A 147 -2.78 16.47 -23.81
C LEU A 147 -2.06 17.02 -22.58
N THR A 148 -2.79 17.35 -21.53
CA THR A 148 -2.20 17.82 -20.25
C THR A 148 -1.31 16.74 -19.64
N GLU A 149 -1.77 15.50 -19.61
CA GLU A 149 -0.99 14.38 -19.11
C GLU A 149 0.28 14.15 -19.92
N LEU A 150 0.18 14.06 -21.24
CA LEU A 150 1.32 13.89 -22.14
C LEU A 150 2.32 15.04 -22.05
N PHE A 151 1.81 16.27 -21.94
CA PHE A 151 2.66 17.46 -21.78
C PHE A 151 3.44 17.41 -20.46
N LEU A 152 2.79 17.10 -19.34
CA LEU A 152 3.45 17.01 -18.03
C LEU A 152 4.45 15.85 -17.99
N GLN A 153 4.11 14.69 -18.55
CA GLN A 153 5.05 13.56 -18.66
C GLN A 153 6.28 13.95 -19.49
N HIS A 154 6.11 14.70 -20.56
CA HIS A 154 7.23 15.18 -21.37
C HIS A 154 8.04 16.25 -20.64
N LEU A 155 7.39 17.13 -19.90
CA LEU A 155 8.03 18.20 -19.14
C LEU A 155 9.03 17.65 -18.12
N ILE A 156 8.63 16.65 -17.33
CA ILE A 156 9.51 16.03 -16.33
C ILE A 156 10.72 15.31 -16.95
N LEU A 157 10.63 14.88 -18.22
CA LEU A 157 11.75 14.28 -18.94
C LEU A 157 12.74 15.35 -19.47
N LYS A 158 12.29 16.61 -19.58
CA LYS A 158 13.08 17.70 -20.19
C LYS A 158 13.74 18.60 -19.16
N THR A 159 13.23 18.68 -17.94
CA THR A 159 13.75 19.59 -16.95
C THR A 159 13.47 19.10 -15.51
N ASP A 160 14.47 19.22 -14.65
CA ASP A 160 14.37 18.94 -13.21
C ASP A 160 13.89 20.15 -12.40
N ARG A 161 13.54 21.26 -13.07
CA ARG A 161 13.11 22.51 -12.41
C ARG A 161 11.84 22.35 -11.59
N TYR A 162 10.97 21.41 -11.98
CA TYR A 162 9.68 21.15 -11.34
C TYR A 162 9.69 19.74 -10.76
N GLN A 163 9.48 19.65 -9.46
CA GLN A 163 9.36 18.35 -8.78
C GLN A 163 7.91 17.85 -8.87
N ILE A 164 7.50 17.44 -10.06
CA ILE A 164 6.16 16.94 -10.34
C ILE A 164 6.16 15.42 -10.17
N THR A 165 5.36 14.92 -9.23
CA THR A 165 5.19 13.49 -9.01
C THR A 165 4.15 12.89 -9.98
N ARG A 166 4.07 11.57 -10.06
CA ARG A 166 2.99 10.90 -10.82
C ARG A 166 1.60 11.25 -10.30
N SER A 167 1.48 11.43 -8.98
CA SER A 167 0.23 11.87 -8.36
C SER A 167 -0.16 13.28 -8.80
N ASP A 168 0.81 14.20 -8.88
CA ASP A 168 0.57 15.57 -9.37
C ASP A 168 0.13 15.57 -10.83
N ILE A 169 0.73 14.75 -11.69
CA ILE A 169 0.32 14.61 -13.09
C ILE A 169 -1.15 14.18 -13.17
N SER A 170 -1.53 13.14 -12.43
CA SER A 170 -2.91 12.64 -12.39
C SER A 170 -3.90 13.71 -11.89
N LEU A 171 -3.53 14.43 -10.82
CA LEU A 171 -4.35 15.50 -10.25
C LEU A 171 -4.54 16.65 -11.23
N ILE A 172 -3.45 17.16 -11.82
CA ILE A 172 -3.48 18.29 -12.76
C ILE A 172 -4.27 17.91 -14.02
N SER A 173 -4.04 16.71 -14.56
CA SER A 173 -4.77 16.21 -15.74
C SER A 173 -6.26 16.05 -15.46
N THR A 174 -6.63 15.60 -14.26
CA THR A 174 -8.03 15.52 -13.83
C THR A 174 -8.63 16.91 -13.65
N ALA A 175 -7.91 17.83 -13.01
CA ALA A 175 -8.36 19.21 -12.83
C ALA A 175 -8.53 19.97 -14.16
N SER A 176 -7.71 19.66 -15.17
CA SER A 176 -7.82 20.28 -16.50
C SER A 176 -9.18 19.99 -17.18
N ALA A 177 -9.83 18.87 -16.85
CA ALA A 177 -11.18 18.57 -17.33
C ALA A 177 -12.23 19.55 -16.82
N LEU A 178 -11.97 20.25 -15.71
CA LEU A 178 -12.86 21.22 -15.10
C LEU A 178 -12.60 22.68 -15.53
N HIS A 179 -11.73 22.91 -16.52
CA HIS A 179 -11.33 24.28 -16.94
C HIS A 179 -12.51 25.18 -17.28
N ASP A 180 -13.58 24.62 -17.77
CA ASP A 180 -14.80 25.29 -18.19
C ASP A 180 -15.99 25.19 -17.20
N ILE A 181 -15.75 24.65 -16.00
CA ILE A 181 -16.84 24.40 -15.01
C ILE A 181 -17.62 25.69 -14.66
N GLY A 182 -16.98 26.85 -14.73
CA GLY A 182 -17.62 28.15 -14.51
C GLY A 182 -18.72 28.49 -15.50
N LYS A 183 -18.75 27.88 -16.67
CA LYS A 183 -19.82 28.05 -17.68
C LYS A 183 -21.19 27.60 -17.17
N ILE A 184 -21.26 26.75 -16.15
CA ILE A 184 -22.53 26.35 -15.49
C ILE A 184 -23.32 27.57 -15.00
N ALA A 185 -22.64 28.58 -14.51
CA ALA A 185 -23.28 29.79 -13.95
C ALA A 185 -23.66 30.83 -15.01
N ILE A 186 -23.28 30.63 -16.28
CA ILE A 186 -23.61 31.58 -17.36
C ILE A 186 -25.00 31.27 -17.93
N PRO A 187 -25.90 32.29 -18.07
CA PRO A 187 -27.17 32.08 -18.72
C PRO A 187 -27.03 31.59 -20.17
N GLU A 188 -27.91 30.70 -20.60
CA GLU A 188 -27.83 30.05 -21.91
C GLU A 188 -27.93 31.08 -23.07
N GLU A 189 -28.68 32.12 -22.89
CA GLU A 189 -28.82 33.24 -23.84
C GLU A 189 -27.49 33.98 -24.10
N VAL A 190 -26.63 34.01 -23.09
CA VAL A 190 -25.27 34.61 -23.19
C VAL A 190 -24.30 33.61 -23.73
N LEU A 191 -24.36 32.37 -23.25
CA LEU A 191 -23.43 31.31 -23.61
C LEU A 191 -23.51 30.93 -25.09
N ASN A 192 -24.75 30.81 -25.63
CA ASN A 192 -25.02 30.41 -27.01
C ASN A 192 -25.33 31.60 -27.93
N LYS A 193 -25.03 32.83 -27.52
CA LYS A 193 -25.29 34.03 -28.34
C LYS A 193 -24.47 33.97 -29.64
N PRO A 194 -25.15 34.03 -30.80
CA PRO A 194 -24.45 34.13 -32.07
C PRO A 194 -23.82 35.53 -32.21
N GLY A 195 -22.50 35.60 -32.23
CA GLY A 195 -21.73 36.83 -32.39
C GLY A 195 -21.05 37.33 -31.12
N LYS A 196 -20.50 38.55 -31.16
CA LYS A 196 -19.77 39.13 -30.02
C LYS A 196 -20.69 39.46 -28.84
N LEU A 197 -20.13 39.29 -27.62
CA LEU A 197 -20.77 39.83 -26.43
C LEU A 197 -20.73 41.36 -26.50
N THR A 198 -21.83 42.01 -26.10
CA THR A 198 -21.84 43.46 -25.93
C THR A 198 -21.26 43.82 -24.59
N ASP A 199 -20.54 44.95 -24.54
CA ASP A 199 -19.99 45.53 -23.30
C ASP A 199 -21.05 45.75 -22.25
#